data_270273b6e11ba4ff8b5ab7ed605265d5
#
_entry.id   270273b6e11ba4ff8b5ab7ed605265d5
#
_cell.length_a   1.000
_cell.length_b   1.000
_cell.length_c   1.000
_cell.angle_alpha   90.00
_cell.angle_beta   90.00
_cell.angle_gamma   90.00
#
_symmetry.space_group_name_H-M   'P 1'
#
loop_
_entity.id
_entity.type
_entity.pdbx_description
1 polymer ?
#
loop_
_entity_poly.entity_id
_entity_poly.type
_entity_poly.pdbx_seq_one_letter_code
_entity_poly.pdbx_strand_id
1 'polypeptide(L)'
;STNAVKNYGMTNTWYTTTATKDQLKKVGAAIRNVYRKVGKENLLITLPKDSTLKEIKSKKNARLVIPKEVNVDDIFLYCGARATNDYANKTACLHAYNRFVNTVVKAYLQDYGAELDAIPDDDQFALSEMVQWIWRTRIRNDKPVDVYILPQRMEKLLVKWLDTGN
;
A
#
# COMPACT_ATOMS: atom_id res chain seq x y z
N SER A 1 -4.58 6.86 -15.83
CA SER A 1 -3.11 6.84 -15.69
C SER A 1 -2.73 6.90 -14.22
N THR A 2 -1.78 6.10 -13.79
CA THR A 2 -1.26 6.10 -12.41
C THR A 2 -0.64 7.44 -12.04
N ASN A 3 -0.16 8.22 -13.00
CA ASN A 3 0.41 9.55 -12.79
C ASN A 3 -0.59 10.57 -12.24
N ALA A 4 -1.88 10.43 -12.57
CA ALA A 4 -2.90 11.37 -12.12
C ALA A 4 -3.14 11.36 -10.60
N VAL A 5 -2.72 10.32 -9.90
CA VAL A 5 -2.96 10.13 -8.46
C VAL A 5 -1.69 10.25 -7.61
N LYS A 6 -0.52 10.42 -8.21
CA LYS A 6 0.78 10.44 -7.49
C LYS A 6 0.88 11.48 -6.37
N ASN A 7 0.22 12.61 -6.53
CA ASN A 7 0.25 13.71 -5.55
C ASN A 7 -0.82 13.60 -4.45
N TYR A 8 -1.64 12.56 -4.45
CA TYR A 8 -2.62 12.34 -3.39
C TYR A 8 -1.95 11.83 -2.12
N GLY A 9 -2.52 12.21 -0.97
CA GLY A 9 -1.95 11.84 0.34
C GLY A 9 -1.88 10.34 0.57
N MET A 10 -2.94 9.61 0.26
CA MET A 10 -3.06 8.14 0.37
C MET A 10 -2.66 7.56 1.74
N THR A 11 -2.69 8.38 2.79
CA THR A 11 -2.59 7.91 4.17
C THR A 11 -3.92 7.34 4.63
N ASN A 12 -3.94 6.67 5.78
CA ASN A 12 -5.18 6.22 6.39
C ASN A 12 -6.19 7.36 6.55
N THR A 13 -5.77 8.48 7.14
CA THR A 13 -6.60 9.67 7.33
C THR A 13 -7.07 10.26 6.00
N TRP A 14 -6.22 10.26 4.99
CA TRP A 14 -6.61 10.75 3.66
C TRP A 14 -7.78 9.95 3.08
N TYR A 15 -7.70 8.64 3.11
CA TYR A 15 -8.79 7.77 2.59
C TYR A 15 -10.09 7.92 3.36
N THR A 16 -10.01 8.12 4.68
CA THR A 16 -11.21 8.15 5.54
C THR A 16 -11.84 9.53 5.67
N THR A 17 -11.04 10.58 5.68
CA THR A 17 -11.48 11.93 6.08
C THR A 17 -11.23 12.99 5.03
N THR A 18 -10.05 13.01 4.41
CA THR A 18 -9.56 14.13 3.61
C THR A 18 -9.93 14.05 2.14
N ALA A 19 -9.91 12.84 1.56
CA ALA A 19 -10.13 12.64 0.13
C ALA A 19 -11.55 13.01 -0.31
N THR A 20 -11.64 13.69 -1.45
CA THR A 20 -12.91 13.90 -2.13
C THR A 20 -13.37 12.62 -2.83
N LYS A 21 -14.68 12.54 -3.13
CA LYS A 21 -15.23 11.42 -3.91
C LYS A 21 -14.56 11.29 -5.28
N ASP A 22 -14.24 12.41 -5.91
CA ASP A 22 -13.56 12.43 -7.22
C ASP A 22 -12.13 11.86 -7.12
N GLN A 23 -11.39 12.25 -6.09
CA GLN A 23 -10.06 11.71 -5.83
C GLN A 23 -10.10 10.20 -5.57
N LEU A 24 -11.05 9.72 -4.76
CA LEU A 24 -11.23 8.29 -4.51
C LEU A 24 -11.57 7.52 -5.81
N LYS A 25 -12.43 8.07 -6.67
CA LYS A 25 -12.73 7.48 -7.99
C LYS A 25 -11.50 7.38 -8.87
N LYS A 26 -10.62 8.39 -8.85
CA LYS A 26 -9.37 8.37 -9.62
C LYS A 26 -8.40 7.29 -9.12
N VAL A 27 -8.28 7.09 -7.82
CA VAL A 27 -7.52 5.96 -7.27
C VAL A 27 -8.15 4.62 -7.70
N GLY A 28 -9.46 4.48 -7.60
CA GLY A 28 -10.19 3.30 -8.05
C GLY A 28 -10.01 3.02 -9.55
N ALA A 29 -9.98 4.06 -10.38
CA ALA A 29 -9.70 3.92 -11.81
C ALA A 29 -8.27 3.44 -12.08
N ALA A 30 -7.28 3.96 -11.33
CA ALA A 30 -5.90 3.49 -11.44
C ALA A 30 -5.76 2.01 -11.06
N ILE A 31 -6.39 1.59 -9.97
CA ILE A 31 -6.42 0.18 -9.54
C ILE A 31 -7.09 -0.70 -10.61
N ARG A 32 -8.25 -0.28 -11.14
CA ARG A 32 -8.97 -1.00 -12.19
C ARG A 32 -8.13 -1.17 -13.46
N ASN A 33 -7.41 -0.14 -13.86
CA ASN A 33 -6.56 -0.18 -15.05
C ASN A 33 -5.44 -1.23 -14.90
N VAL A 34 -4.78 -1.26 -13.75
CA VAL A 34 -3.75 -2.27 -13.46
C VAL A 34 -4.38 -3.67 -13.38
N TYR A 35 -5.48 -3.81 -12.67
CA TYR A 35 -6.22 -5.07 -12.54
C TYR A 35 -6.60 -5.68 -13.90
N ARG A 36 -7.10 -4.86 -14.82
CA ARG A 36 -7.44 -5.30 -16.19
C ARG A 36 -6.21 -5.66 -17.03
N LYS A 37 -5.11 -4.93 -16.80
CA LYS A 37 -3.86 -5.17 -17.54
C LYS A 37 -3.19 -6.47 -17.16
N VAL A 38 -3.14 -6.81 -15.87
CA VAL A 38 -2.37 -7.96 -15.37
C VAL A 38 -3.21 -9.21 -15.11
N GLY A 39 -4.53 -9.07 -15.03
CA GLY A 39 -5.45 -10.16 -14.69
C GLY A 39 -5.67 -10.31 -13.18
N LYS A 40 -6.88 -10.71 -12.82
CA LYS A 40 -7.33 -10.76 -11.43
C LYS A 40 -6.53 -11.71 -10.54
N GLU A 41 -6.14 -12.86 -11.08
CA GLU A 41 -5.38 -13.88 -10.36
C GLU A 41 -3.91 -13.50 -10.13
N ASN A 42 -3.41 -12.52 -10.89
CA ASN A 42 -1.99 -12.14 -10.89
C ASN A 42 -1.66 -10.96 -9.99
N LEU A 43 -2.67 -10.19 -9.55
CA LEU A 43 -2.47 -8.94 -8.82
C LEU A 43 -2.57 -9.14 -7.31
N LEU A 44 -1.65 -8.53 -6.58
CA LEU A 44 -1.72 -8.29 -5.14
C LEU A 44 -1.84 -6.79 -4.89
N ILE A 45 -2.79 -6.33 -4.07
CA ILE A 45 -2.93 -4.91 -3.71
C ILE A 45 -2.84 -4.68 -2.22
N THR A 46 -2.41 -3.49 -1.83
CA THR A 46 -2.48 -3.02 -0.45
C THR A 46 -3.02 -1.60 -0.34
N LEU A 47 -3.80 -1.39 0.70
CA LEU A 47 -4.46 -0.15 1.13
C LEU A 47 -4.43 -0.13 2.67
N PRO A 48 -4.72 0.98 3.34
CA PRO A 48 -4.88 0.98 4.80
C PRO A 48 -5.94 -0.01 5.28
N LYS A 49 -5.58 -0.84 6.27
CA LYS A 49 -6.39 -1.98 6.73
C LYS A 49 -7.74 -1.60 7.32
N ASP A 50 -7.73 -0.72 8.31
CA ASP A 50 -8.90 -0.56 9.20
C ASP A 50 -9.95 0.40 8.67
N SER A 51 -9.53 1.38 7.92
CA SER A 51 -10.41 2.42 7.40
C SER A 51 -10.96 2.08 6.04
N THR A 52 -10.24 1.24 5.29
CA THR A 52 -10.62 0.98 3.91
C THR A 52 -11.52 -0.24 3.78
N LEU A 53 -11.23 -1.35 4.46
CA LEU A 53 -11.98 -2.60 4.24
C LEU A 53 -13.25 -2.75 5.06
N LYS A 54 -13.23 -2.41 6.36
CA LYS A 54 -14.44 -2.49 7.18
C LYS A 54 -15.45 -1.39 6.86
N GLU A 55 -14.96 -0.17 6.71
CA GLU A 55 -15.80 0.99 6.38
C GLU A 55 -16.13 1.04 4.89
N ILE A 56 -15.26 0.53 4.05
CA ILE A 56 -15.47 0.40 2.61
C ILE A 56 -16.55 -0.64 2.30
N LYS A 57 -16.59 -1.77 2.99
CA LYS A 57 -17.70 -2.74 2.83
C LYS A 57 -19.05 -2.17 3.30
N SER A 58 -19.06 -1.20 4.21
CA SER A 58 -20.27 -0.64 4.81
C SER A 58 -20.72 0.72 4.24
N LYS A 59 -19.86 1.49 3.60
CA LYS A 59 -20.16 2.84 3.10
C LYS A 59 -20.11 2.93 1.57
N LYS A 60 -21.03 3.73 1.00
CA LYS A 60 -21.09 4.03 -0.45
C LYS A 60 -19.76 4.49 -1.05
N ASN A 61 -18.90 5.16 -0.28
CA ASN A 61 -17.63 5.71 -0.74
C ASN A 61 -16.54 4.65 -0.99
N ALA A 62 -16.66 3.55 -0.38
CA ALA A 62 -15.77 2.42 -0.45
C ALA A 62 -15.68 1.75 -1.80
N ARG A 63 -16.80 1.66 -2.45
CA ARG A 63 -16.90 1.15 -3.80
C ARG A 63 -16.26 2.09 -4.85
N LEU A 64 -15.82 3.28 -4.42
CA LEU A 64 -15.11 4.20 -5.30
C LEU A 64 -13.66 3.79 -5.53
N VAL A 65 -13.02 3.26 -4.49
CA VAL A 65 -11.59 2.88 -4.52
C VAL A 65 -11.40 1.45 -5.04
N ILE A 66 -12.21 0.52 -4.55
CA ILE A 66 -12.11 -0.88 -4.98
C ILE A 66 -13.16 -1.16 -6.06
N PRO A 67 -12.73 -1.49 -7.28
CA PRO A 67 -13.67 -1.84 -8.35
C PRO A 67 -14.57 -3.00 -7.95
N LYS A 68 -15.83 -2.97 -8.37
CA LYS A 68 -16.82 -4.00 -8.06
C LYS A 68 -16.43 -5.40 -8.52
N GLU A 69 -15.65 -5.47 -9.59
CA GLU A 69 -15.16 -6.69 -10.21
C GLU A 69 -14.06 -7.37 -9.41
N VAL A 70 -13.48 -6.64 -8.45
CA VAL A 70 -12.36 -7.11 -7.63
C VAL A 70 -12.90 -7.84 -6.41
N ASN A 71 -12.60 -9.13 -6.29
CA ASN A 71 -12.77 -9.83 -5.03
C ASN A 71 -11.59 -9.49 -4.11
N VAL A 72 -11.87 -8.67 -3.11
CA VAL A 72 -10.84 -8.16 -2.19
C VAL A 72 -10.15 -9.28 -1.42
N ASP A 73 -10.88 -10.33 -1.08
CA ASP A 73 -10.36 -11.44 -0.27
C ASP A 73 -9.26 -12.23 -1.01
N ASP A 74 -9.28 -12.23 -2.35
CA ASP A 74 -8.32 -12.97 -3.17
C ASP A 74 -7.04 -12.18 -3.50
N ILE A 75 -7.10 -10.85 -3.48
CA ILE A 75 -6.02 -10.01 -4.01
C ILE A 75 -5.47 -9.00 -3.00
N PHE A 76 -6.09 -8.89 -1.83
CA PHE A 76 -5.70 -7.91 -0.82
C PHE A 76 -4.85 -8.51 0.29
N LEU A 77 -3.67 -7.91 0.50
CA LEU A 77 -2.83 -8.17 1.66
C LEU A 77 -2.33 -6.84 2.24
N TYR A 78 -2.69 -6.52 3.48
CA TYR A 78 -2.22 -5.30 4.12
C TYR A 78 -0.74 -5.37 4.52
N CYS A 79 -0.07 -4.21 4.49
CA CYS A 79 1.29 -4.09 5.01
C CYS A 79 1.34 -4.47 6.50
N GLY A 80 2.37 -5.23 6.91
CA GLY A 80 2.48 -5.72 8.27
C GLY A 80 1.69 -7.01 8.54
N ALA A 81 1.07 -7.60 7.54
CA ALA A 81 0.47 -8.93 7.66
C ALA A 81 1.53 -9.97 8.05
N ARG A 82 1.10 -10.98 8.83
CA ARG A 82 1.97 -12.11 9.18
C ARG A 82 2.46 -12.84 7.93
N ALA A 83 3.58 -13.53 8.07
CA ALA A 83 4.16 -14.33 7.00
C ALA A 83 3.13 -15.30 6.41
N THR A 84 2.99 -15.26 5.08
CA THR A 84 2.11 -16.16 4.34
C THR A 84 2.74 -16.50 2.99
N ASN A 85 2.44 -17.68 2.49
CA ASN A 85 2.85 -18.14 1.16
C ASN A 85 1.73 -18.07 0.12
N ASP A 86 0.53 -17.63 0.53
CA ASP A 86 -0.69 -17.68 -0.29
C ASP A 86 -0.61 -16.80 -1.54
N TYR A 87 0.31 -15.82 -1.55
CA TYR A 87 0.47 -14.87 -2.66
C TYR A 87 1.76 -15.09 -3.46
N ALA A 88 2.46 -16.21 -3.24
CA ALA A 88 3.75 -16.51 -3.88
C ALA A 88 3.66 -16.71 -5.42
N ASN A 89 2.46 -16.80 -5.97
CA ASN A 89 2.20 -16.89 -7.41
C ASN A 89 1.87 -15.54 -8.06
N LYS A 90 1.71 -14.47 -7.28
CA LYS A 90 1.35 -13.15 -7.80
C LYS A 90 2.47 -12.57 -8.65
N THR A 91 2.13 -12.14 -9.87
CA THR A 91 3.08 -11.62 -10.87
C THR A 91 3.17 -10.11 -10.88
N ALA A 92 2.23 -9.45 -10.24
CA ALA A 92 2.17 -8.00 -10.12
C ALA A 92 1.66 -7.60 -8.73
N CYS A 93 2.10 -6.45 -8.24
CA CYS A 93 1.57 -5.87 -7.02
C CYS A 93 1.36 -4.36 -7.17
N LEU A 94 0.34 -3.85 -6.49
CA LEU A 94 -0.02 -2.43 -6.49
C LEU A 94 -0.10 -1.93 -5.04
N HIS A 95 0.76 -0.97 -4.72
CA HIS A 95 0.85 -0.33 -3.41
C HIS A 95 0.19 1.05 -3.47
N ALA A 96 -0.92 1.20 -2.77
CA ALA A 96 -1.71 2.44 -2.73
C ALA A 96 -1.82 3.02 -1.32
N TYR A 97 -0.77 2.88 -0.53
CA TYR A 97 -0.70 3.33 0.85
C TYR A 97 0.57 4.13 1.11
N ASN A 98 0.41 5.39 1.52
CA ASN A 98 1.51 6.21 2.01
C ASN A 98 1.65 5.99 3.52
N ARG A 99 2.58 5.13 3.89
CA ARG A 99 2.70 4.61 5.24
C ARG A 99 3.63 5.47 6.11
N PHE A 100 3.21 5.69 7.35
CA PHE A 100 3.99 6.35 8.39
C PHE A 100 3.96 5.51 9.67
N VAL A 101 4.94 5.72 10.55
CA VAL A 101 4.89 5.16 11.91
C VAL A 101 3.66 5.73 12.63
N ASN A 102 2.98 4.89 13.38
CA ASN A 102 1.85 5.33 14.18
C ASN A 102 2.26 6.44 15.15
N THR A 103 1.62 7.61 15.07
CA THR A 103 1.94 8.78 15.88
C THR A 103 1.79 8.53 17.39
N VAL A 104 0.84 7.66 17.78
CA VAL A 104 0.64 7.27 19.18
C VAL A 104 1.84 6.47 19.69
N VAL A 105 2.35 5.55 18.88
CA VAL A 105 3.55 4.76 19.23
C VAL A 105 4.78 5.67 19.33
N LYS A 106 4.94 6.62 18.42
CA LYS A 106 6.02 7.61 18.48
C LYS A 106 5.96 8.43 19.76
N ALA A 107 4.81 8.99 20.08
CA ALA A 107 4.60 9.79 21.27
C ALA A 107 4.90 8.97 22.55
N TYR A 108 4.40 7.74 22.61
CA TYR A 108 4.67 6.81 23.71
C TYR A 108 6.18 6.57 23.91
N LEU A 109 6.92 6.28 22.85
CA LEU A 109 8.36 6.06 22.91
C LEU A 109 9.12 7.32 23.35
N GLN A 110 8.71 8.50 22.90
CA GLN A 110 9.27 9.78 23.31
C GLN A 110 9.01 10.06 24.78
N ASP A 111 7.79 9.82 25.27
CA ASP A 111 7.41 10.04 26.68
C ASP A 111 8.16 9.12 27.65
N TYR A 112 8.53 7.92 27.19
CA TYR A 112 9.35 6.98 27.97
C TYR A 112 10.87 7.26 27.89
N GLY A 113 11.26 8.41 27.28
CA GLY A 113 12.67 8.80 27.20
C GLY A 113 13.50 7.92 26.27
N ALA A 114 12.88 7.27 25.29
CA ALA A 114 13.60 6.56 24.26
C ALA A 114 14.58 7.52 23.57
N GLU A 115 15.83 7.09 23.39
CA GLU A 115 16.79 7.85 22.61
C GLU A 115 16.28 8.06 21.18
N LEU A 116 16.62 9.20 20.57
CA LEU A 116 16.16 9.55 19.23
C LEU A 116 16.45 8.46 18.19
N ASP A 117 17.58 7.75 18.34
CA ASP A 117 17.97 6.64 17.46
C ASP A 117 17.12 5.37 17.63
N ALA A 118 16.41 5.24 18.75
CA ALA A 118 15.49 4.13 19.00
C ALA A 118 14.08 4.37 18.41
N ILE A 119 13.78 5.60 17.98
CA ILE A 119 12.52 5.95 17.34
C ILE A 119 12.64 5.66 15.84
N PRO A 120 11.78 4.78 15.27
CA PRO A 120 11.86 4.44 13.85
C PRO A 120 11.76 5.69 12.97
N ASP A 121 12.67 5.84 12.00
CA ASP A 121 12.53 6.78 10.90
C ASP A 121 11.33 6.38 10.04
N ASP A 122 10.44 7.33 9.75
CA ASP A 122 9.25 7.08 8.93
C ASP A 122 9.58 6.51 7.55
N ASP A 123 10.65 6.98 6.93
CA ASP A 123 11.05 6.52 5.60
C ASP A 123 11.63 5.11 5.62
N GLN A 124 12.49 4.80 6.59
CA GLN A 124 13.03 3.46 6.76
C GLN A 124 11.95 2.46 7.13
N PHE A 125 11.04 2.85 8.03
CA PHE A 125 9.89 2.02 8.40
C PHE A 125 9.00 1.73 7.19
N ALA A 126 8.61 2.76 6.45
CA ALA A 126 7.74 2.64 5.28
C ALA A 126 8.39 1.78 4.19
N LEU A 127 9.66 1.97 3.92
CA LEU A 127 10.42 1.18 2.95
C LEU A 127 10.51 -0.29 3.37
N SER A 128 10.88 -0.56 4.62
CA SER A 128 10.98 -1.92 5.14
C SER A 128 9.66 -2.68 5.04
N GLU A 129 8.56 -2.07 5.45
CA GLU A 129 7.22 -2.65 5.36
C GLU A 129 6.81 -2.91 3.90
N MET A 130 7.09 -1.99 3.00
CA MET A 130 6.78 -2.12 1.57
C MET A 130 7.60 -3.25 0.92
N VAL A 131 8.89 -3.31 1.17
CA VAL A 131 9.77 -4.36 0.62
C VAL A 131 9.36 -5.74 1.13
N GLN A 132 9.07 -5.88 2.42
CA GLN A 132 8.57 -7.13 2.99
C GLN A 132 7.24 -7.55 2.36
N TRP A 133 6.36 -6.59 2.09
CA TRP A 133 5.08 -6.85 1.43
C TRP A 133 5.27 -7.29 -0.03
N ILE A 134 6.12 -6.61 -0.81
CA ILE A 134 6.48 -7.02 -2.18
C ILE A 134 7.04 -8.43 -2.19
N TRP A 135 7.84 -8.78 -1.19
CA TRP A 135 8.45 -10.11 -1.05
C TRP A 135 7.43 -11.24 -0.83
N ARG A 136 6.16 -10.93 -0.57
CA ARG A 136 5.09 -11.94 -0.51
C ARG A 136 4.69 -12.48 -1.89
N THR A 137 5.08 -11.80 -2.95
CA THR A 137 4.81 -12.20 -4.34
C THR A 137 5.82 -13.23 -4.84
N ARG A 138 5.73 -13.59 -6.12
CA ARG A 138 6.63 -14.58 -6.73
C ARG A 138 8.12 -14.17 -6.78
N ILE A 139 8.46 -12.91 -6.44
CA ILE A 139 9.86 -12.47 -6.38
C ILE A 139 10.68 -13.29 -5.37
N ARG A 140 10.04 -13.80 -4.33
CA ARG A 140 10.66 -14.71 -3.36
C ARG A 140 11.17 -16.02 -3.97
N ASN A 141 10.70 -16.36 -5.17
CA ASN A 141 11.09 -17.54 -5.95
C ASN A 141 11.99 -17.15 -7.14
N ASP A 142 12.69 -16.02 -7.04
CA ASP A 142 13.57 -15.47 -8.07
C ASP A 142 12.89 -15.21 -9.42
N LYS A 143 11.60 -14.93 -9.40
CA LYS A 143 10.80 -14.59 -10.58
C LYS A 143 10.48 -13.11 -10.61
N PRO A 144 10.54 -12.42 -11.78
CA PRO A 144 10.28 -10.98 -11.86
C PRO A 144 8.84 -10.63 -11.52
N VAL A 145 8.65 -9.47 -10.90
CA VAL A 145 7.35 -8.93 -10.51
C VAL A 145 7.21 -7.51 -11.02
N ASP A 146 6.04 -7.19 -11.56
CA ASP A 146 5.69 -5.82 -11.90
C ASP A 146 5.17 -5.09 -10.64
N VAL A 147 5.80 -3.97 -10.30
CA VAL A 147 5.46 -3.21 -9.10
C VAL A 147 4.86 -1.86 -9.49
N TYR A 148 3.65 -1.59 -9.03
CA TYR A 148 2.94 -0.34 -9.21
C TYR A 148 2.83 0.37 -7.87
N ILE A 149 3.45 1.54 -7.75
CA ILE A 149 3.42 2.36 -6.52
C ILE A 149 2.67 3.66 -6.83
N LEU A 150 1.51 3.87 -6.22
CA LEU A 150 0.72 5.06 -6.47
C LEU A 150 1.22 6.29 -5.69
N PRO A 151 1.53 6.22 -4.38
CA PRO A 151 2.06 7.37 -3.66
C PRO A 151 3.49 7.71 -4.12
N GLN A 152 3.72 8.97 -4.51
CA GLN A 152 5.02 9.41 -5.02
C GLN A 152 6.16 9.22 -4.01
N ARG A 153 5.92 9.48 -2.73
CA ARG A 153 6.91 9.27 -1.67
C ARG A 153 7.38 7.81 -1.62
N MET A 154 6.43 6.88 -1.62
CA MET A 154 6.72 5.44 -1.56
C MET A 154 7.47 4.97 -2.81
N GLU A 155 7.11 5.46 -3.98
CA GLU A 155 7.83 5.19 -5.23
C GLU A 155 9.29 5.65 -5.16
N LYS A 156 9.52 6.88 -4.70
CA LYS A 156 10.87 7.43 -4.53
C LYS A 156 11.72 6.62 -3.55
N LEU A 157 11.14 6.17 -2.45
CA LEU A 157 11.83 5.33 -1.47
C LEU A 157 12.29 4.01 -2.09
N LEU A 158 11.40 3.35 -2.82
CA LEU A 158 11.73 2.08 -3.49
C LEU A 158 12.80 2.26 -4.57
N VAL A 159 12.65 3.25 -5.43
CA VAL A 159 13.62 3.53 -6.51
C VAL A 159 14.99 3.83 -5.94
N LYS A 160 15.07 4.70 -4.93
CA LYS A 160 16.34 5.01 -4.26
C LYS A 160 17.00 3.77 -3.67
N TRP A 161 16.23 2.91 -3.02
CA TRP A 161 16.73 1.67 -2.43
C TRP A 161 17.25 0.71 -3.50
N LEU A 162 16.55 0.56 -4.61
CA LEU A 162 16.98 -0.29 -5.74
C LEU A 162 18.27 0.23 -6.38
N ASP A 163 18.42 1.55 -6.51
CA ASP A 163 19.58 2.18 -7.14
C ASP A 163 20.82 2.15 -6.25
N THR A 164 20.67 2.24 -4.92
CA THR A 164 21.77 2.30 -3.97
C THR A 164 22.10 0.97 -3.31
N GLY A 165 21.22 -0.01 -3.39
CA GLY A 165 21.36 -1.29 -2.68
C GLY A 165 21.25 -1.19 -1.15
N ASN A 166 20.76 -0.06 -0.64
CA ASN A 166 20.62 0.21 0.80
C ASN A 166 19.19 0.65 1.13
#